data_91904eeaba03f9caa9620f8ba7f62c46
#
_entry.id   91904eeaba03f9caa9620f8ba7f62c46
#
_cell.length_a   1.000
_cell.length_b   1.000
_cell.length_c   1.000
_cell.angle_alpha   90.00
_cell.angle_beta   90.00
_cell.angle_gamma   90.00
#
_symmetry.space_group_name_H-M   'P 1'
#
loop_
_entity.id
_entity.type
_entity.pdbx_description
1 polymer ?
#
loop_
_entity_poly.entity_id
_entity_poly.type
_entity_poly.pdbx_seq_one_letter_code
_entity_poly.pdbx_strand_id
1 'polypeptide(L)' 'MNTKEAVAKRILELCEKQNIAINALANISGIPPSTVYSMLNEKSQNPGVVSIKKICDGLNISVKEFFNSELFEDLEQEIK' A
#
# COMPACT_ATOMS: atom_id res chain seq x y z
N MET A 1 -9.43 2.61 12.16
CA MET A 1 -9.54 2.64 10.68
C MET A 1 -9.67 1.24 10.13
N ASN A 2 -10.18 1.10 8.93
CA ASN A 2 -10.28 -0.23 8.33
C ASN A 2 -8.95 -0.63 7.67
N THR A 3 -8.86 -1.90 7.29
CA THR A 3 -7.63 -2.47 6.72
C THR A 3 -7.21 -1.76 5.44
N LYS A 4 -8.16 -1.45 4.57
CA LYS A 4 -7.86 -0.78 3.31
C LYS A 4 -7.27 0.60 3.52
N GLU A 5 -7.83 1.36 4.45
CA GLU A 5 -7.30 2.68 4.79
C GLU A 5 -5.87 2.58 5.32
N ALA A 6 -5.60 1.58 6.16
CA ALA A 6 -4.27 1.38 6.72
C ALA A 6 -3.26 1.05 5.61
N VAL A 7 -3.64 0.21 4.64
CA VAL A 7 -2.77 -0.12 3.51
C VAL A 7 -2.47 1.14 2.69
N ALA A 8 -3.49 1.94 2.37
CA ALA A 8 -3.31 3.17 1.62
C ALA A 8 -2.36 4.13 2.33
N LYS A 9 -2.56 4.32 3.63
CA LYS A 9 -1.69 5.19 4.43
C LYS A 9 -0.26 4.67 4.50
N ARG A 10 -0.11 3.35 4.59
CA ARG A 10 1.23 2.74 4.62
C ARG A 10 1.99 2.99 3.32
N ILE A 11 1.30 2.86 2.18
CA ILE A 11 1.91 3.15 0.87
C ILE A 11 2.40 4.59 0.83
N LEU A 12 1.56 5.54 1.25
CA LEU A 12 1.93 6.95 1.26
C LEU A 12 3.10 7.22 2.22
N GLU A 13 3.08 6.60 3.38
CA GLU A 13 4.15 6.73 4.38
C GLU A 13 5.49 6.24 3.82
N LEU A 14 5.48 5.08 3.15
CA LEU A 14 6.70 4.52 2.57
C LEU A 14 7.22 5.36 1.42
N CYS A 15 6.32 5.91 0.59
CA CYS A 15 6.71 6.81 -0.48
C CYS A 15 7.36 8.07 0.06
N GLU A 16 6.79 8.65 1.11
CA GLU A 16 7.35 9.82 1.76
C GLU A 16 8.71 9.50 2.36
N LYS A 17 8.81 8.36 3.03
CA LYS A 17 10.04 7.92 3.68
C LYS A 17 11.18 7.74 2.69
N GLN A 18 10.88 7.20 1.51
CA GLN A 18 11.87 6.98 0.46
C GLN A 18 11.94 8.14 -0.54
N ASN A 19 11.14 9.17 -0.33
CA ASN A 19 11.11 10.37 -1.14
C ASN A 19 10.85 10.06 -2.63
N ILE A 20 9.81 9.27 -2.90
CA ILE A 20 9.41 8.93 -4.27
C ILE A 20 7.96 9.31 -4.50
N ALA A 21 7.66 9.73 -5.74
CA ALA A 21 6.31 10.06 -6.15
C ALA A 21 5.51 8.78 -6.47
N ILE A 22 4.18 8.89 -6.43
CA ILE A 22 3.30 7.74 -6.71
C ILE A 22 3.53 7.18 -8.11
N ASN A 23 3.70 8.03 -9.12
CA ASN A 23 3.97 7.56 -10.48
C ASN A 23 5.30 6.79 -10.56
N ALA A 24 6.30 7.25 -9.83
CA ALA A 24 7.58 6.54 -9.77
C ALA A 24 7.42 5.20 -9.08
N LEU A 25 6.64 5.13 -8.01
CA LEU A 25 6.34 3.87 -7.34
C LEU A 25 5.69 2.88 -8.30
N ALA A 26 4.68 3.33 -9.04
CA ALA A 26 3.99 2.48 -10.00
C ALA A 26 4.98 1.91 -11.02
N ASN A 27 5.86 2.77 -11.52
CA ASN A 27 6.84 2.39 -12.54
C ASN A 27 7.80 1.31 -12.02
N ILE A 28 8.38 1.51 -10.84
CA ILE A 28 9.34 0.55 -10.28
C ILE A 28 8.65 -0.73 -9.78
N SER A 29 7.37 -0.68 -9.53
CA SER A 29 6.58 -1.83 -9.06
C SER A 29 5.98 -2.64 -10.20
N GLY A 30 6.08 -2.14 -11.44
CA GLY A 30 5.49 -2.81 -12.59
C GLY A 30 3.96 -2.82 -12.55
N ILE A 31 3.36 -1.80 -11.97
CA ILE A 31 1.91 -1.66 -11.85
C ILE A 31 1.49 -0.39 -12.57
N PRO A 32 0.37 -0.40 -13.34
CA PRO A 32 -0.13 0.83 -13.94
C PRO A 32 -0.40 1.89 -12.87
N PRO A 33 -0.08 3.18 -13.12
CA PRO A 33 -0.36 4.23 -12.15
C PRO A 33 -1.83 4.27 -11.72
N SER A 34 -2.76 4.01 -12.63
CA SER A 34 -4.19 3.97 -12.29
C SER A 34 -4.49 2.93 -11.23
N THR A 35 -3.80 1.79 -11.26
CA THR A 35 -3.99 0.75 -10.25
C THR A 35 -3.49 1.21 -8.88
N VAL A 36 -2.33 1.89 -8.84
CA VAL A 36 -1.81 2.41 -7.57
C VAL A 36 -2.76 3.48 -7.01
N TYR A 37 -3.23 4.39 -7.85
CA TYR A 37 -4.20 5.39 -7.39
C TYR A 37 -5.50 4.76 -6.90
N SER A 38 -5.95 3.66 -7.53
CA SER A 38 -7.11 2.91 -7.05
C SER A 38 -6.87 2.33 -5.66
N MET A 39 -5.66 1.85 -5.39
CA MET A 39 -5.32 1.31 -4.08
C MET A 39 -5.34 2.39 -2.99
N LEU A 40 -5.14 3.64 -3.38
CA LEU A 40 -5.14 4.77 -2.45
C LEU A 40 -6.53 5.39 -2.29
N ASN A 41 -7.46 5.06 -3.16
CA ASN A 41 -8.79 5.66 -3.19
C ASN A 41 -9.74 4.90 -2.27
N GLU A 42 -10.44 5.62 -1.38
CA GLU A 42 -11.38 5.02 -0.42
C GLU A 42 -12.53 4.27 -1.09
N LYS A 43 -12.91 4.67 -2.28
CA LYS A 43 -14.06 4.09 -2.99
C LYS A 43 -13.70 2.88 -3.83
N SER A 44 -12.42 2.58 -3.96
CA SER A 44 -11.98 1.49 -4.82
C SER A 44 -12.01 0.15 -4.09
N GLN A 45 -11.78 -0.92 -4.86
CA GLN A 45 -11.75 -2.27 -4.32
C GLN A 45 -10.52 -2.50 -3.45
N ASN A 46 -10.57 -3.55 -2.67
CA ASN A 46 -9.47 -3.93 -1.80
C ASN A 46 -8.21 -4.20 -2.61
N PRO A 47 -7.05 -3.74 -2.15
CA PRO A 47 -5.80 -4.05 -2.83
C PRO A 47 -5.50 -5.55 -2.72
N GLY A 48 -5.06 -6.15 -3.81
CA GLY A 48 -4.68 -7.55 -3.81
C GLY A 48 -3.32 -7.78 -3.17
N VAL A 49 -3.14 -8.97 -2.62
CA VAL A 49 -1.87 -9.33 -1.98
C VAL A 49 -0.71 -9.27 -2.97
N VAL A 50 -0.95 -9.70 -4.21
CA VAL A 50 0.11 -9.67 -5.24
C VAL A 50 0.51 -8.24 -5.57
N SER A 51 -0.47 -7.33 -5.64
CA SER A 51 -0.16 -5.90 -5.88
C SER A 51 0.67 -5.32 -4.74
N ILE A 52 0.34 -5.67 -3.50
CA ILE A 52 1.13 -5.25 -2.35
C ILE A 52 2.55 -5.80 -2.44
N LYS A 53 2.70 -7.06 -2.84
CA LYS A 53 4.03 -7.67 -3.01
C LYS A 53 4.84 -6.95 -4.08
N LYS A 54 4.20 -6.57 -5.20
CA LYS A 54 4.88 -5.82 -6.25
C LYS A 54 5.38 -4.46 -5.74
N ILE A 55 4.58 -3.80 -4.93
CA ILE A 55 4.99 -2.53 -4.30
C ILE A 55 6.18 -2.77 -3.38
N CYS A 56 6.14 -3.83 -2.58
CA CYS A 56 7.25 -4.18 -1.71
C CYS A 56 8.54 -4.42 -2.51
N ASP A 57 8.43 -5.15 -3.61
CA ASP A 57 9.58 -5.41 -4.48
C ASP A 57 10.13 -4.10 -5.06
N GLY A 58 9.25 -3.21 -5.50
CA GLY A 58 9.66 -1.91 -6.03
C GLY A 58 10.35 -1.05 -4.97
N LEU A 59 9.90 -1.12 -3.74
CA LEU A 59 10.48 -0.37 -2.62
C LEU A 59 11.66 -1.09 -1.97
N ASN A 60 11.95 -2.31 -2.41
CA ASN A 60 13.02 -3.13 -1.87
C ASN A 60 12.84 -3.43 -0.37
N ILE A 61 11.61 -3.74 0.01
CA ILE A 61 11.28 -4.16 1.38
C ILE A 61 10.56 -5.50 1.33
N SER A 62 10.50 -6.18 2.46
CA SER A 62 9.74 -7.42 2.60
C SER A 62 8.26 -7.11 2.87
N VAL A 63 7.39 -8.09 2.61
CA VAL A 63 5.97 -7.98 2.99
C VAL A 63 5.85 -7.81 4.51
N LYS A 64 6.69 -8.49 5.26
CA LYS A 64 6.71 -8.34 6.72
C LYS A 64 6.99 -6.89 7.12
N GLU A 65 7.97 -6.26 6.48
CA GLU A 65 8.30 -4.88 6.79
C GLU A 65 7.18 -3.93 6.38
N PHE A 66 6.52 -4.20 5.26
CA PHE A 66 5.37 -3.41 4.85
C PHE A 66 4.33 -3.33 5.96
N PHE A 67 4.00 -4.46 6.57
CA PHE A 67 2.98 -4.53 7.62
C PHE A 67 3.51 -4.25 9.03
N ASN A 68 4.79 -3.97 9.17
CA ASN A 68 5.39 -3.62 10.46
C ASN A 68 5.20 -2.13 10.73
N SER A 69 3.99 -1.76 11.09
CA SER A 69 3.61 -0.37 11.33
C SER A 69 2.46 -0.32 12.33
N GLU A 70 2.43 0.73 13.11
CA GLU A 70 1.34 0.98 14.06
C GLU A 70 -0.01 1.12 13.37
N LEU A 71 0.00 1.46 12.07
CA LEU A 71 -1.23 1.56 11.28
C LEU A 71 -2.04 0.27 11.31
N PHE A 72 -1.40 -0.89 11.51
CA PHE A 72 -2.07 -2.19 11.49
C PHE A 72 -2.38 -2.74 12.88
N GLU A 73 -2.08 -1.98 13.94
CA GLU A 73 -2.23 -2.46 15.32
C GLU A 73 -3.68 -2.50 15.80
N ASP A 74 -4.50 -1.57 15.36
CA ASP A 74 -5.83 -1.38 15.91
C ASP A 74 -6.86 -1.23 14.79
N LEU A 75 -6.93 -2.26 13.95
CA LEU A 75 -7.83 -2.25 12.80
C LEU A 75 -9.23 -2.69 13.20
N GLU A 76 -10.23 -2.13 12.52
CA GLU A 76 -11.61 -2.56 12.65
C GLU A 76 -11.75 -4.02 12.19
N GLN A 77 -12.64 -4.72 12.84
CA GLN A 77 -12.91 -6.10 12.48
C GLN A 77 -13.61 -6.16 11.13
N GLU A 78 -13.13 -7.04 10.23
CA GLU A 78 -13.71 -7.17 8.90
C GLU A 78 -14.88 -8.16 8.88
N ILE A 79 -14.91 -9.07 9.81
CA ILE A 79 -16.01 -10.04 9.93
C ILE A 79 -17.21 -9.35 10.57
N LYS A 80 -18.36 -9.45 9.94
CA LYS A 80 -19.58 -8.78 10.41
C LYS A 80 -20.66 -9.75 10.79
#